data_f9dbd98dd2e8e14d6e904e7ffd01f5c8
#
_entry.id   f9dbd98dd2e8e14d6e904e7ffd01f5c8
#
_cell.length_a   1.000
_cell.length_b   1.000
_cell.length_c   1.000
_cell.angle_alpha   90.00
_cell.angle_beta   90.00
_cell.angle_gamma   90.00
#
_symmetry.space_group_name_H-M   'P 1'
#
loop_
_entity.id
_entity.type
_entity.pdbx_description
1 polymer ?
#
loop_
_entity_poly.entity_id
_entity_poly.type
_entity_poly.pdbx_seq_one_letter_code
_entity_poly.pdbx_strand_id
1 'polypeptide(L)'
;MKMPWHVFFDGAIYITDPMDVQHILATNLNNYVKPQALLDAFQEIFGDSFIAMNHHPQAPDGGAGWRLQRKVATKVFTTANFRVFTEQVFARHAEETLALAQAESKGESFCCDLQTLSTRFTLHSIFDVAFGLPLSEVKNADSFAAHLDFANEHCAQRLFVKQHYKLFRWIMPSERKLRQCVRGIYAVSDAILLHRLGESEDKIQARSDLLSLFICKARELAATSQEERDESETSCLLGPKILRSIIVTFIVAGRDTTAACITYCFYAIARHPQVQKRIVEELESLKRSTDSNSTPFTFENVKNMRYLDAVVHEALRLYPPVPYNLKCAVKDDYLPDDTFVPAGVEIVYSPWYMGRNSAIWGDDPLEFRPERWLELTKHPSAYEFPAFQAGPRLCLGMNMAVLEAKFFLATTLHRYHITIAPGETQERGYVLKSTLVMEGGLPLQMTPRAQHSLSA
;
A
#
# COMPACT_ATOMS: atom_id res chain seq x y z
N MET A 1 -8.57 22.23 -4.91
CA MET A 1 -7.25 22.56 -4.30
C MET A 1 -6.17 22.20 -5.31
N LYS A 2 -5.42 23.17 -5.81
CA LYS A 2 -4.37 22.93 -6.82
C LYS A 2 -3.12 22.43 -6.11
N MET A 3 -2.68 21.22 -6.40
CA MET A 3 -1.36 20.79 -5.96
C MET A 3 -0.28 21.54 -6.74
N PRO A 4 0.74 22.12 -6.10
CA PRO A 4 1.79 22.86 -6.78
C PRO A 4 2.88 21.91 -7.31
N TRP A 5 2.50 20.95 -8.17
CA TRP A 5 3.40 19.93 -8.69
C TRP A 5 4.52 20.49 -9.59
N HIS A 6 4.24 21.58 -10.31
CA HIS A 6 5.19 22.21 -11.20
C HIS A 6 6.46 22.75 -10.51
N VAL A 7 6.42 22.95 -9.20
CA VAL A 7 7.61 23.38 -8.44
C VAL A 7 8.62 22.25 -8.25
N PHE A 8 8.18 20.98 -8.31
CA PHE A 8 8.99 19.83 -7.91
C PHE A 8 9.61 19.07 -9.08
N PHE A 9 9.00 19.14 -10.26
CA PHE A 9 9.42 18.38 -11.44
C PHE A 9 9.58 19.34 -12.64
N ASP A 10 10.33 20.41 -12.41
CA ASP A 10 10.65 21.38 -13.48
C ASP A 10 11.36 20.67 -14.64
N GLY A 11 10.84 20.85 -15.86
CA GLY A 11 11.30 20.13 -17.04
C GLY A 11 10.75 18.72 -17.24
N ALA A 12 9.84 18.24 -16.39
CA ALA A 12 9.17 16.95 -16.59
C ALA A 12 7.96 17.06 -17.53
N ILE A 13 7.68 15.99 -18.27
CA ILE A 13 6.48 15.84 -19.08
C ILE A 13 5.36 15.22 -18.21
N TYR A 14 4.20 15.85 -18.15
CA TYR A 14 3.04 15.36 -17.41
C TYR A 14 2.05 14.74 -18.38
N ILE A 15 1.73 13.47 -18.17
CA ILE A 15 0.77 12.73 -18.98
C ILE A 15 -0.46 12.34 -18.17
N THR A 16 -1.63 12.40 -18.80
CA THR A 16 -2.94 12.03 -18.21
C THR A 16 -3.76 11.17 -19.15
N ASP A 17 -3.34 11.02 -20.39
CA ASP A 17 -4.00 10.14 -21.35
C ASP A 17 -3.68 8.67 -21.03
N PRO A 18 -4.70 7.78 -20.95
CA PRO A 18 -4.49 6.36 -20.70
C PRO A 18 -3.62 5.66 -21.75
N MET A 19 -3.63 6.12 -23.02
CA MET A 19 -2.80 5.54 -24.09
C MET A 19 -1.31 5.84 -23.86
N ASP A 20 -0.98 7.06 -23.43
CA ASP A 20 0.38 7.45 -23.07
C ASP A 20 0.84 6.68 -21.82
N VAL A 21 -0.02 6.54 -20.82
CA VAL A 21 0.27 5.73 -19.62
C VAL A 21 0.48 4.27 -20.01
N GLN A 22 -0.30 3.71 -20.93
CA GLN A 22 -0.11 2.36 -21.44
C GLN A 22 1.23 2.23 -22.19
N HIS A 23 1.60 3.23 -22.98
CA HIS A 23 2.86 3.24 -23.71
C HIS A 23 4.05 3.11 -22.77
N ILE A 24 4.13 3.97 -21.75
CA ILE A 24 5.26 3.99 -20.81
C ILE A 24 5.28 2.83 -19.80
N LEU A 25 4.13 2.21 -19.51
CA LEU A 25 4.04 1.14 -18.53
C LEU A 25 3.99 -0.27 -19.11
N ALA A 26 3.73 -0.42 -20.41
CA ALA A 26 3.61 -1.72 -21.06
C ALA A 26 4.23 -1.76 -22.46
N THR A 27 3.75 -0.95 -23.41
CA THR A 27 4.11 -1.08 -24.83
C THR A 27 5.60 -0.82 -25.05
N ASN A 28 6.15 0.25 -24.46
CA ASN A 28 7.57 0.59 -24.51
C ASN A 28 8.22 0.64 -23.13
N LEU A 29 7.80 -0.26 -22.22
CA LEU A 29 8.27 -0.31 -20.83
C LEU A 29 9.80 -0.24 -20.70
N ASN A 30 10.53 -0.90 -21.60
CA ASN A 30 11.98 -0.94 -21.53
C ASN A 30 12.65 0.42 -21.76
N ASN A 31 11.95 1.38 -22.33
CA ASN A 31 12.46 2.75 -22.48
C ASN A 31 12.16 3.63 -21.25
N TYR A 32 11.34 3.18 -20.29
CA TYR A 32 10.86 4.00 -19.18
C TYR A 32 11.19 3.41 -17.83
N VAL A 33 12.29 3.88 -17.25
CA VAL A 33 12.84 3.41 -15.97
C VAL A 33 12.44 4.31 -14.81
N LYS A 34 12.69 3.90 -13.58
CA LYS A 34 12.61 4.79 -12.42
C LYS A 34 13.76 5.81 -12.47
N PRO A 35 13.48 7.11 -12.23
CA PRO A 35 14.54 8.11 -12.15
C PRO A 35 15.58 7.77 -11.10
N GLN A 36 16.85 8.05 -11.39
CA GLN A 36 17.95 7.76 -10.45
C GLN A 36 17.78 8.53 -9.13
N ALA A 37 17.25 9.76 -9.19
CA ALA A 37 16.97 10.55 -7.98
C ALA A 37 15.97 9.86 -7.04
N LEU A 38 14.96 9.20 -7.59
CA LEU A 38 13.99 8.42 -6.81
C LEU A 38 14.64 7.19 -6.16
N LEU A 39 15.45 6.46 -6.93
CA LEU A 39 16.17 5.29 -6.42
C LEU A 39 17.13 5.70 -5.30
N ASP A 40 17.94 6.73 -5.51
CA ASP A 40 18.90 7.24 -4.50
C ASP A 40 18.22 7.71 -3.22
N ALA A 41 17.05 8.37 -3.35
CA ALA A 41 16.33 8.88 -2.19
C ALA A 41 15.86 7.76 -1.25
N PHE A 42 15.45 6.62 -1.80
CA PHE A 42 14.87 5.50 -1.06
C PHE A 42 15.80 4.29 -0.89
N GLN A 43 16.99 4.30 -1.47
CA GLN A 43 17.94 3.18 -1.43
C GLN A 43 18.25 2.72 0.01
N GLU A 44 18.39 3.66 0.95
CA GLU A 44 18.72 3.34 2.35
C GLU A 44 17.58 2.59 3.07
N ILE A 45 16.32 2.73 2.62
CA ILE A 45 15.19 2.00 3.20
C ILE A 45 15.00 0.67 2.49
N PHE A 46 14.84 0.70 1.16
CA PHE A 46 14.43 -0.47 0.39
C PHE A 46 15.58 -1.38 -0.06
N GLY A 47 16.83 -0.89 0.02
CA GLY A 47 17.99 -1.67 -0.42
C GLY A 47 17.82 -2.21 -1.83
N ASP A 48 18.11 -3.50 -2.01
CA ASP A 48 18.07 -4.20 -3.29
C ASP A 48 16.77 -4.99 -3.49
N SER A 49 15.63 -4.43 -3.08
CA SER A 49 14.32 -5.05 -3.31
C SER A 49 13.73 -4.68 -4.67
N PHE A 50 12.85 -5.53 -5.19
CA PHE A 50 12.19 -5.32 -6.48
C PHE A 50 11.41 -3.99 -6.58
N ILE A 51 11.02 -3.39 -5.44
CA ILE A 51 10.35 -2.09 -5.44
C ILE A 51 11.33 -0.95 -5.78
N ALA A 52 12.61 -1.08 -5.41
CA ALA A 52 13.67 -0.10 -5.63
C ALA A 52 14.56 -0.41 -6.84
N MET A 53 14.34 -1.53 -7.54
CA MET A 53 15.15 -1.93 -8.69
C MET A 53 14.52 -1.51 -10.01
N ASN A 54 15.38 -1.24 -11.00
CA ASN A 54 14.99 -1.11 -12.39
C ASN A 54 14.97 -2.47 -13.11
N HIS A 55 14.12 -2.59 -14.13
CA HIS A 55 13.96 -3.78 -14.98
C HIS A 55 14.74 -3.69 -16.27
N HIS A 56 15.41 -2.57 -16.53
CA HIS A 56 16.02 -2.23 -17.79
C HIS A 56 17.29 -3.07 -18.06
N PRO A 57 17.56 -3.47 -19.31
CA PRO A 57 18.78 -4.18 -19.69
C PRO A 57 20.09 -3.44 -19.38
N GLN A 58 20.06 -2.11 -19.28
CA GLN A 58 21.21 -1.29 -18.87
C GLN A 58 21.35 -1.10 -17.35
N ALA A 59 20.45 -1.68 -16.54
CA ALA A 59 20.69 -1.77 -15.09
C ALA A 59 21.96 -2.58 -14.82
N PRO A 60 22.66 -2.39 -13.70
CA PRO A 60 23.93 -3.07 -13.41
C PRO A 60 23.87 -4.59 -13.56
N ASP A 61 22.70 -5.19 -13.29
CA ASP A 61 22.42 -6.62 -13.43
C ASP A 61 21.58 -6.98 -14.67
N GLY A 62 21.46 -6.06 -15.64
CA GLY A 62 20.59 -6.24 -16.80
C GLY A 62 19.10 -6.36 -16.44
N GLY A 63 18.71 -5.96 -15.22
CA GLY A 63 17.35 -6.10 -14.69
C GLY A 63 16.98 -7.52 -14.27
N ALA A 64 17.95 -8.43 -14.19
CA ALA A 64 17.72 -9.83 -13.81
C ALA A 64 17.15 -9.96 -12.40
N GLY A 65 17.74 -9.27 -11.42
CA GLY A 65 17.30 -9.29 -10.04
C GLY A 65 15.84 -8.86 -9.87
N TRP A 66 15.44 -7.78 -10.57
CA TRP A 66 14.03 -7.37 -10.56
C TRP A 66 13.11 -8.46 -11.11
N ARG A 67 13.44 -9.01 -12.29
CA ARG A 67 12.60 -10.05 -12.92
C ARG A 67 12.47 -11.27 -12.02
N LEU A 68 13.56 -11.67 -11.40
CA LEU A 68 13.63 -12.86 -10.58
C LEU A 68 12.83 -12.69 -9.28
N GLN A 69 13.08 -11.60 -8.52
CA GLN A 69 12.32 -11.29 -7.30
C GLN A 69 10.83 -11.11 -7.61
N ARG A 70 10.48 -10.44 -8.71
CA ARG A 70 9.10 -10.24 -9.13
C ARG A 70 8.40 -11.56 -9.47
N LYS A 71 9.09 -12.48 -10.16
CA LYS A 71 8.58 -13.82 -10.49
C LYS A 71 8.26 -14.63 -9.24
N VAL A 72 9.14 -14.58 -8.24
CA VAL A 72 8.90 -15.23 -6.93
C VAL A 72 7.71 -14.59 -6.24
N ALA A 73 7.72 -13.27 -6.08
CA ALA A 73 6.67 -12.55 -5.39
C ALA A 73 5.28 -12.75 -6.03
N THR A 74 5.19 -12.79 -7.36
CA THR A 74 3.92 -13.06 -8.07
C THR A 74 3.34 -14.43 -7.69
N LYS A 75 4.17 -15.45 -7.45
CA LYS A 75 3.71 -16.79 -7.02
C LYS A 75 3.26 -16.83 -5.56
N VAL A 76 3.72 -15.89 -4.75
CA VAL A 76 3.35 -15.76 -3.33
C VAL A 76 2.01 -15.05 -3.16
N PHE A 77 1.75 -14.01 -3.93
CA PHE A 77 0.53 -13.20 -3.85
C PHE A 77 -0.63 -13.84 -4.65
N THR A 78 -1.14 -14.97 -4.17
CA THR A 78 -2.27 -15.69 -4.80
C THR A 78 -3.52 -15.63 -3.94
N THR A 79 -4.71 -15.76 -4.56
CA THR A 79 -6.00 -15.78 -3.86
C THR A 79 -6.09 -16.90 -2.81
N ALA A 80 -5.47 -18.05 -3.07
CA ALA A 80 -5.46 -19.17 -2.13
C ALA A 80 -4.76 -18.80 -0.81
N ASN A 81 -3.61 -18.12 -0.91
CA ASN A 81 -2.87 -17.66 0.27
C ASN A 81 -3.66 -16.58 1.04
N PHE A 82 -4.35 -15.68 0.33
CA PHE A 82 -5.15 -14.62 0.96
C PHE A 82 -6.29 -15.14 1.84
N ARG A 83 -6.92 -16.25 1.47
CA ARG A 83 -8.03 -16.82 2.25
C ARG A 83 -7.61 -17.13 3.69
N VAL A 84 -6.44 -17.71 3.88
CA VAL A 84 -5.91 -18.06 5.21
C VAL A 84 -5.65 -16.79 6.04
N PHE A 85 -5.04 -15.77 5.43
CA PHE A 85 -4.73 -14.51 6.13
C PHE A 85 -5.98 -13.77 6.57
N THR A 86 -7.01 -13.78 5.74
CA THR A 86 -8.19 -12.95 5.90
C THR A 86 -9.01 -13.33 7.14
N GLU A 87 -9.34 -14.61 7.27
CA GLU A 87 -10.25 -15.06 8.33
C GLU A 87 -9.59 -15.01 9.71
N GLN A 88 -8.28 -15.22 9.78
CA GLN A 88 -7.57 -15.31 11.07
C GLN A 88 -6.87 -14.01 11.47
N VAL A 89 -6.39 -13.22 10.53
CA VAL A 89 -5.56 -12.05 10.81
C VAL A 89 -6.37 -10.77 10.78
N PHE A 90 -7.03 -10.45 9.66
CA PHE A 90 -7.69 -9.15 9.52
C PHE A 90 -8.88 -8.96 10.46
N ALA A 91 -9.71 -10.00 10.64
CA ALA A 91 -10.83 -9.93 11.57
C ALA A 91 -10.34 -9.70 13.02
N ARG A 92 -9.33 -10.47 13.45
CA ARG A 92 -8.76 -10.33 14.80
C ARG A 92 -8.18 -8.94 15.04
N HIS A 93 -7.29 -8.46 14.15
CA HIS A 93 -6.67 -7.15 14.35
C HIS A 93 -7.65 -5.97 14.22
N ALA A 94 -8.71 -6.10 13.41
CA ALA A 94 -9.78 -5.12 13.39
C ALA A 94 -10.47 -5.02 14.76
N GLU A 95 -10.83 -6.18 15.35
CA GLU A 95 -11.46 -6.27 16.66
C GLU A 95 -10.55 -5.72 17.78
N GLU A 96 -9.29 -6.14 17.83
CA GLU A 96 -8.30 -5.68 18.80
C GLU A 96 -8.07 -4.17 18.72
N THR A 97 -7.97 -3.63 17.48
CA THR A 97 -7.76 -2.19 17.28
C THR A 97 -8.93 -1.36 17.77
N LEU A 98 -10.16 -1.81 17.50
CA LEU A 98 -11.38 -1.13 17.97
C LEU A 98 -11.57 -1.25 19.47
N ALA A 99 -11.29 -2.43 20.05
CA ALA A 99 -11.36 -2.64 21.50
C ALA A 99 -10.41 -1.72 22.27
N LEU A 100 -9.19 -1.55 21.77
CA LEU A 100 -8.22 -0.62 22.35
C LEU A 100 -8.68 0.84 22.27
N ALA A 101 -9.19 1.27 21.11
CA ALA A 101 -9.72 2.62 20.93
C ALA A 101 -10.89 2.90 21.91
N GLN A 102 -11.74 1.91 22.14
CA GLN A 102 -12.85 2.01 23.11
C GLN A 102 -12.33 2.03 24.56
N ALA A 103 -11.35 1.21 24.91
CA ALA A 103 -10.79 1.14 26.26
C ALA A 103 -10.06 2.42 26.68
N GLU A 104 -9.46 3.15 25.73
CA GLU A 104 -8.81 4.43 25.95
C GLU A 104 -9.83 5.58 26.19
N SER A 105 -11.10 5.34 25.97
CA SER A 105 -12.19 6.31 26.08
C SER A 105 -13.07 6.07 27.30
N LYS A 106 -13.68 7.18 27.81
CA LYS A 106 -14.62 7.13 28.93
C LYS A 106 -16.03 7.38 28.42
N GLY A 107 -16.75 6.34 28.02
CA GLY A 107 -18.14 6.48 27.60
C GLY A 107 -18.55 5.56 26.46
N GLU A 108 -19.87 5.48 26.20
CA GLU A 108 -20.42 4.68 25.11
C GLU A 108 -20.02 5.25 23.74
N SER A 109 -20.09 6.57 23.57
CA SER A 109 -19.62 7.28 22.37
C SER A 109 -18.27 7.91 22.64
N PHE A 110 -17.31 7.76 21.71
CA PHE A 110 -15.95 8.27 21.87
C PHE A 110 -15.40 8.86 20.59
N CYS A 111 -14.41 9.74 20.73
CA CYS A 111 -13.66 10.30 19.62
C CYS A 111 -12.30 9.62 19.53
N CYS A 112 -11.88 9.28 18.33
CA CYS A 112 -10.54 8.73 18.06
C CYS A 112 -10.01 9.19 16.70
N ASP A 113 -8.69 9.18 16.54
CA ASP A 113 -8.06 9.43 15.25
C ASP A 113 -8.00 8.15 14.42
N LEU A 114 -8.88 8.06 13.42
CA LEU A 114 -8.96 6.89 12.51
C LEU A 114 -7.71 6.71 11.66
N GLN A 115 -6.93 7.75 11.39
CA GLN A 115 -5.67 7.62 10.68
C GLN A 115 -4.64 6.84 11.52
N THR A 116 -4.54 7.16 12.80
CA THR A 116 -3.68 6.43 13.74
C THR A 116 -4.14 4.99 13.91
N LEU A 117 -5.46 4.76 14.06
CA LEU A 117 -6.01 3.40 14.18
C LEU A 117 -5.78 2.57 12.90
N SER A 118 -5.98 3.17 11.72
CA SER A 118 -5.73 2.49 10.43
C SER A 118 -4.25 2.10 10.30
N THR A 119 -3.34 2.99 10.68
CA THR A 119 -1.89 2.72 10.65
C THR A 119 -1.49 1.61 11.61
N ARG A 120 -2.09 1.58 12.80
CA ARG A 120 -1.88 0.51 13.78
C ARG A 120 -2.42 -0.82 13.27
N PHE A 121 -3.66 -0.85 12.80
CA PHE A 121 -4.29 -2.03 12.23
C PHE A 121 -3.44 -2.65 11.12
N THR A 122 -3.06 -1.86 10.12
CA THR A 122 -2.27 -2.35 8.98
C THR A 122 -0.86 -2.78 9.37
N LEU A 123 -0.24 -2.13 10.38
CA LEU A 123 1.07 -2.55 10.89
C LEU A 123 1.00 -3.93 11.55
N HIS A 124 0.03 -4.16 12.43
CA HIS A 124 -0.15 -5.46 13.08
C HIS A 124 -0.53 -6.55 12.06
N SER A 125 -1.45 -6.24 11.13
CA SER A 125 -1.86 -7.15 10.07
C SER A 125 -0.69 -7.58 9.20
N ILE A 126 0.15 -6.64 8.73
CA ILE A 126 1.26 -6.99 7.84
C ILE A 126 2.34 -7.81 8.55
N PHE A 127 2.55 -7.62 9.86
CA PHE A 127 3.50 -8.46 10.60
C PHE A 127 3.03 -9.92 10.66
N ASP A 128 1.76 -10.16 10.94
CA ASP A 128 1.22 -11.52 10.96
C ASP A 128 1.14 -12.13 9.55
N VAL A 129 0.66 -11.39 8.57
CA VAL A 129 0.56 -11.87 7.17
C VAL A 129 1.92 -12.13 6.56
N ALA A 130 2.86 -11.19 6.74
CA ALA A 130 4.14 -11.29 6.08
C ALA A 130 5.15 -12.19 6.81
N PHE A 131 5.04 -12.31 8.14
CA PHE A 131 6.06 -12.99 8.93
C PHE A 131 5.51 -14.05 9.89
N GLY A 132 4.18 -14.15 10.07
CA GLY A 132 3.58 -15.04 11.05
C GLY A 132 4.10 -14.80 12.47
N LEU A 133 4.42 -13.54 12.79
CA LEU A 133 4.96 -13.09 14.06
C LEU A 133 4.18 -11.86 14.54
N PRO A 134 3.55 -11.91 15.72
CA PRO A 134 2.94 -10.72 16.31
C PRO A 134 3.99 -9.63 16.56
N LEU A 135 3.64 -8.37 16.25
CA LEU A 135 4.56 -7.25 16.45
C LEU A 135 5.03 -7.13 17.92
N SER A 136 4.16 -7.52 18.88
CA SER A 136 4.47 -7.52 20.32
C SER A 136 5.62 -8.45 20.74
N GLU A 137 5.91 -9.46 19.94
CA GLU A 137 7.03 -10.40 20.17
C GLU A 137 8.35 -9.91 19.59
N VAL A 138 8.31 -8.83 18.81
CA VAL A 138 9.50 -8.28 18.15
C VAL A 138 10.19 -7.29 19.05
N LYS A 139 11.48 -7.51 19.32
CA LYS A 139 12.30 -6.58 20.12
C LYS A 139 12.33 -5.19 19.48
N ASN A 140 12.16 -4.15 20.29
CA ASN A 140 12.14 -2.74 19.89
C ASN A 140 10.95 -2.35 19.00
N ALA A 141 9.82 -3.06 19.08
CA ALA A 141 8.62 -2.78 18.34
C ALA A 141 8.09 -1.34 18.54
N ASP A 142 8.16 -0.82 19.76
CA ASP A 142 7.66 0.52 20.11
C ASP A 142 8.36 1.64 19.32
N SER A 143 9.66 1.53 19.09
CA SER A 143 10.42 2.52 18.32
C SER A 143 10.37 2.29 16.81
N PHE A 144 9.98 1.11 16.38
CA PHE A 144 10.02 0.69 14.97
C PHE A 144 9.08 1.53 14.08
N ALA A 145 7.84 1.72 14.53
CA ALA A 145 6.87 2.54 13.80
C ALA A 145 7.36 3.98 13.62
N ALA A 146 7.89 4.60 14.69
CA ALA A 146 8.45 5.94 14.64
C ALA A 146 9.68 6.04 13.72
N HIS A 147 10.51 5.00 13.68
CA HIS A 147 11.65 4.93 12.75
C HIS A 147 11.18 4.85 11.29
N LEU A 148 10.14 4.05 10.99
CA LEU A 148 9.56 3.96 9.65
C LEU A 148 8.97 5.30 9.22
N ASP A 149 8.17 5.93 10.08
CA ASP A 149 7.52 7.20 9.79
C ASP A 149 8.54 8.29 9.44
N PHE A 150 9.57 8.45 10.28
CA PHE A 150 10.64 9.40 10.02
C PHE A 150 11.43 9.08 8.74
N ALA A 151 11.78 7.81 8.53
CA ALA A 151 12.57 7.41 7.38
C ALA A 151 11.80 7.62 6.06
N ASN A 152 10.52 7.23 6.00
CA ASN A 152 9.67 7.43 4.82
C ASN A 152 9.48 8.91 4.50
N GLU A 153 9.18 9.72 5.50
CA GLU A 153 9.01 11.16 5.33
C GLU A 153 10.29 11.83 4.84
N HIS A 154 11.41 11.55 5.49
CA HIS A 154 12.70 12.16 5.14
C HIS A 154 13.19 11.74 3.74
N CYS A 155 13.01 10.46 3.37
CA CYS A 155 13.34 10.00 2.01
C CYS A 155 12.45 10.66 0.95
N ALA A 156 11.16 10.86 1.22
CA ALA A 156 10.31 11.62 0.32
C ALA A 156 10.76 13.09 0.19
N GLN A 157 11.17 13.73 1.30
CA GLN A 157 11.70 15.09 1.27
C GLN A 157 12.99 15.23 0.44
N ARG A 158 13.82 14.20 0.35
CA ARG A 158 15.02 14.17 -0.51
C ARG A 158 14.70 14.39 -2.00
N LEU A 159 13.51 13.99 -2.46
CA LEU A 159 13.08 14.24 -3.84
C LEU A 159 12.94 15.74 -4.14
N PHE A 160 12.56 16.54 -3.14
CA PHE A 160 12.38 17.98 -3.30
C PHE A 160 13.70 18.76 -3.26
N VAL A 161 14.67 18.29 -2.49
CA VAL A 161 16.01 18.89 -2.45
C VAL A 161 16.95 18.30 -3.52
N LYS A 162 16.44 17.40 -4.36
CA LYS A 162 17.17 16.73 -5.42
C LYS A 162 18.48 16.12 -4.90
N GLN A 163 19.58 16.24 -5.63
CA GLN A 163 20.87 15.63 -5.22
C GLN A 163 21.66 16.44 -4.19
N HIS A 164 21.23 17.63 -3.80
CA HIS A 164 21.98 18.50 -2.87
C HIS A 164 22.18 17.86 -1.49
N TYR A 165 21.25 17.01 -1.03
CA TYR A 165 21.42 16.29 0.23
C TYR A 165 22.67 15.41 0.27
N LYS A 166 23.14 14.90 -0.88
CA LYS A 166 24.33 14.04 -0.98
C LYS A 166 25.62 14.75 -0.54
N LEU A 167 25.71 16.07 -0.80
CA LEU A 167 26.86 16.87 -0.41
C LEU A 167 26.95 17.06 1.11
N PHE A 168 25.81 17.17 1.79
CA PHE A 168 25.72 17.50 3.21
C PHE A 168 25.25 16.33 4.08
N ARG A 169 25.03 15.14 3.52
CA ARG A 169 24.46 13.96 4.21
C ARG A 169 25.20 13.57 5.50
N TRP A 170 26.49 13.85 5.59
CA TRP A 170 27.31 13.52 6.77
C TRP A 170 27.19 14.54 7.88
N ILE A 171 26.86 15.79 7.54
CA ILE A 171 26.83 16.94 8.44
C ILE A 171 25.40 17.21 8.94
N MET A 172 24.39 17.05 8.11
CA MET A 172 23.00 17.37 8.44
C MET A 172 22.45 16.47 9.57
N PRO A 173 21.87 17.07 10.65
CA PRO A 173 21.29 16.30 11.76
C PRO A 173 20.17 15.35 11.31
N SER A 174 19.32 15.77 10.36
CA SER A 174 18.24 14.95 9.79
C SER A 174 18.76 13.71 9.09
N GLU A 175 19.87 13.80 8.36
CA GLU A 175 20.52 12.68 7.70
C GLU A 175 21.18 11.70 8.72
N ARG A 176 21.70 12.24 9.84
CA ARG A 176 22.19 11.40 10.95
C ARG A 176 21.04 10.64 11.62
N LYS A 177 19.91 11.34 11.84
CA LYS A 177 18.69 10.72 12.39
C LYS A 177 18.15 9.66 11.44
N LEU A 178 18.12 9.91 10.12
CA LEU A 178 17.71 8.90 9.14
C LEU A 178 18.55 7.65 9.25
N ARG A 179 19.89 7.77 9.28
CA ARG A 179 20.77 6.58 9.43
C ARG A 179 20.53 5.82 10.74
N GLN A 180 20.17 6.51 11.82
CA GLN A 180 19.80 5.88 13.08
C GLN A 180 18.46 5.11 12.92
N CYS A 181 17.46 5.73 12.31
CA CYS A 181 16.16 5.09 12.06
C CYS A 181 16.31 3.86 11.15
N VAL A 182 17.08 3.97 10.07
CA VAL A 182 17.33 2.85 9.15
C VAL A 182 18.05 1.68 9.88
N ARG A 183 19.00 1.96 10.76
CA ARG A 183 19.60 0.92 11.60
C ARG A 183 18.58 0.23 12.50
N GLY A 184 17.66 1.01 13.11
CA GLY A 184 16.57 0.44 13.92
C GLY A 184 15.62 -0.43 13.09
N ILE A 185 15.27 0.00 11.89
CA ILE A 185 14.43 -0.77 10.94
C ILE A 185 15.15 -2.07 10.57
N TYR A 186 16.43 -2.00 10.23
CA TYR A 186 17.22 -3.18 9.86
C TYR A 186 17.42 -4.14 11.02
N ALA A 187 17.61 -3.64 12.25
CA ALA A 187 17.73 -4.49 13.43
C ALA A 187 16.48 -5.35 13.66
N VAL A 188 15.29 -4.77 13.48
CA VAL A 188 14.03 -5.50 13.54
C VAL A 188 13.92 -6.51 12.39
N SER A 189 14.25 -6.08 11.17
CA SER A 189 14.18 -6.95 9.99
C SER A 189 15.17 -8.13 10.08
N ASP A 190 16.36 -7.89 10.61
CA ASP A 190 17.37 -8.95 10.85
C ASP A 190 16.91 -9.91 11.95
N ALA A 191 16.25 -9.43 13.01
CA ALA A 191 15.70 -10.29 14.05
C ALA A 191 14.61 -11.22 13.48
N ILE A 192 13.71 -10.71 12.63
CA ILE A 192 12.71 -11.51 11.91
C ILE A 192 13.39 -12.56 11.02
N LEU A 193 14.38 -12.13 10.25
CA LEU A 193 15.12 -13.00 9.34
C LEU A 193 15.86 -14.12 10.07
N LEU A 194 16.59 -13.77 11.14
CA LEU A 194 17.33 -14.74 11.96
C LEU A 194 16.39 -15.74 12.62
N HIS A 195 15.23 -15.28 13.14
CA HIS A 195 14.22 -16.16 13.69
C HIS A 195 13.75 -17.16 12.63
N ARG A 196 13.42 -16.69 11.42
CA ARG A 196 12.93 -17.54 10.32
C ARG A 196 13.98 -18.52 9.82
N LEU A 197 15.21 -18.08 9.58
CA LEU A 197 16.29 -18.95 9.09
C LEU A 197 16.82 -19.93 10.16
N GLY A 198 16.52 -19.68 11.44
CA GLY A 198 16.81 -20.61 12.53
C GLY A 198 15.81 -21.77 12.66
N GLU A 199 14.68 -21.72 11.94
CA GLU A 199 13.70 -22.82 11.92
C GLU A 199 14.15 -23.93 10.98
N SER A 200 13.70 -25.18 11.26
CA SER A 200 13.92 -26.31 10.35
C SER A 200 13.20 -26.09 9.01
N GLU A 201 13.72 -26.69 7.95
CA GLU A 201 13.16 -26.58 6.61
C GLU A 201 11.70 -27.02 6.55
N ASP A 202 11.35 -28.13 7.20
CA ASP A 202 9.97 -28.63 7.28
C ASP A 202 9.03 -27.60 7.93
N LYS A 203 9.50 -26.88 8.95
CA LYS A 203 8.71 -25.79 9.58
C LYS A 203 8.51 -24.61 8.65
N ILE A 204 9.55 -24.21 7.91
CA ILE A 204 9.45 -23.10 6.94
C ILE A 204 8.47 -23.50 5.82
N GLN A 205 8.53 -24.74 5.32
CA GLN A 205 7.62 -25.22 4.27
C GLN A 205 6.16 -25.33 4.73
N ALA A 206 5.92 -25.62 6.00
CA ALA A 206 4.58 -25.73 6.58
C ALA A 206 3.92 -24.35 6.85
N ARG A 207 4.67 -23.25 6.75
CA ARG A 207 4.17 -21.91 7.01
C ARG A 207 3.48 -21.32 5.77
N SER A 208 2.49 -20.45 6.03
CA SER A 208 1.75 -19.74 4.99
C SER A 208 2.10 -18.23 4.89
N ASP A 209 2.96 -17.71 5.79
CA ASP A 209 3.36 -16.30 5.73
C ASP A 209 4.19 -15.96 4.48
N LEU A 210 4.11 -14.68 4.05
CA LEU A 210 4.71 -14.24 2.78
C LEU A 210 6.23 -14.46 2.71
N LEU A 211 6.95 -14.28 3.84
CA LEU A 211 8.41 -14.47 3.89
C LEU A 211 8.78 -15.94 3.68
N SER A 212 8.09 -16.85 4.38
CA SER A 212 8.31 -18.29 4.23
C SER A 212 7.98 -18.77 2.82
N LEU A 213 6.85 -18.32 2.27
CA LEU A 213 6.47 -18.62 0.89
C LEU A 213 7.49 -18.07 -0.11
N PHE A 214 8.02 -16.86 0.14
CA PHE A 214 9.07 -16.28 -0.71
C PHE A 214 10.35 -17.12 -0.66
N ILE A 215 10.81 -17.51 0.53
CA ILE A 215 12.01 -18.36 0.71
C ILE A 215 11.82 -19.71 0.00
N CYS A 216 10.68 -20.37 0.19
CA CYS A 216 10.40 -21.66 -0.47
C CYS A 216 10.39 -21.53 -2.00
N LYS A 217 9.70 -20.51 -2.53
CA LYS A 217 9.65 -20.29 -3.98
C LYS A 217 10.98 -19.86 -4.58
N ALA A 218 11.79 -19.13 -3.84
CA ALA A 218 13.13 -18.78 -4.26
C ALA A 218 14.05 -20.00 -4.31
N ARG A 219 13.95 -20.92 -3.31
CA ARG A 219 14.68 -22.20 -3.29
C ARG A 219 14.26 -23.12 -4.44
N GLU A 220 12.95 -23.28 -4.69
CA GLU A 220 12.44 -24.04 -5.84
C GLU A 220 13.04 -23.51 -7.16
N LEU A 221 13.06 -22.18 -7.33
CA LEU A 221 13.58 -21.57 -8.55
C LEU A 221 15.09 -21.80 -8.70
N ALA A 222 15.83 -21.73 -7.61
CA ALA A 222 17.25 -22.03 -7.58
C ALA A 222 17.55 -23.49 -7.93
N ALA A 223 16.77 -24.42 -7.37
CA ALA A 223 16.94 -25.87 -7.61
C ALA A 223 16.66 -26.27 -9.06
N THR A 224 15.61 -25.69 -9.69
CA THR A 224 15.25 -26.00 -11.10
C THR A 224 16.19 -25.37 -12.12
N SER A 225 17.09 -24.49 -11.68
CA SER A 225 18.01 -23.76 -12.58
C SER A 225 19.43 -24.32 -12.57
N GLN A 226 19.72 -25.40 -11.84
CA GLN A 226 21.07 -25.94 -11.63
C GLN A 226 21.74 -26.49 -12.91
N GLU A 227 21.02 -26.69 -14.00
CA GLU A 227 21.63 -27.15 -15.25
C GLU A 227 22.19 -26.02 -16.14
N GLU A 228 21.84 -24.74 -15.91
CA GLU A 228 22.23 -23.64 -16.82
C GLU A 228 22.59 -22.30 -16.12
N ARG A 229 22.61 -22.18 -14.79
CA ARG A 229 22.76 -20.88 -14.12
C ARG A 229 23.88 -20.80 -13.12
N ASP A 230 24.57 -19.66 -13.14
CA ASP A 230 25.67 -19.25 -12.28
C ASP A 230 25.20 -19.09 -10.80
N GLU A 231 26.04 -19.48 -9.84
CA GLU A 231 25.83 -19.30 -8.38
C GLU A 231 25.46 -17.86 -7.99
N SER A 232 25.79 -16.89 -8.84
CA SER A 232 25.44 -15.48 -8.68
C SER A 232 23.92 -15.23 -8.64
N GLU A 233 23.11 -15.99 -9.39
CA GLU A 233 21.64 -15.76 -9.45
C GLU A 233 20.91 -16.24 -8.19
N THR A 234 21.38 -17.30 -7.56
CA THR A 234 20.83 -17.78 -6.28
C THR A 234 21.12 -16.77 -5.15
N SER A 235 22.29 -16.19 -5.16
CA SER A 235 22.72 -15.13 -4.26
C SER A 235 21.84 -13.87 -4.38
N CYS A 236 21.34 -13.55 -5.59
CA CYS A 236 20.41 -12.45 -5.84
C CYS A 236 19.00 -12.63 -5.27
N LEU A 237 18.61 -13.84 -4.84
CA LEU A 237 17.29 -14.13 -4.25
C LEU A 237 17.33 -14.37 -2.75
N LEU A 238 18.31 -15.11 -2.30
CA LEU A 238 18.36 -15.66 -0.92
C LEU A 238 19.45 -15.02 -0.05
N GLY A 239 20.24 -14.09 -0.60
CA GLY A 239 21.23 -13.38 0.19
C GLY A 239 20.58 -12.62 1.37
N PRO A 240 21.20 -12.63 2.58
CA PRO A 240 20.60 -12.00 3.77
C PRO A 240 20.22 -10.51 3.56
N LYS A 241 21.00 -9.78 2.77
CA LYS A 241 20.69 -8.38 2.41
C LYS A 241 19.42 -8.26 1.59
N ILE A 242 19.22 -9.18 0.64
CA ILE A 242 18.02 -9.20 -0.22
C ILE A 242 16.79 -9.55 0.62
N LEU A 243 16.85 -10.60 1.42
CA LEU A 243 15.73 -10.99 2.28
C LEU A 243 15.37 -9.90 3.28
N ARG A 244 16.36 -9.20 3.87
CA ARG A 244 16.11 -8.00 4.67
C ARG A 244 15.36 -6.93 3.87
N SER A 245 15.80 -6.64 2.66
CA SER A 245 15.16 -5.65 1.78
C SER A 245 13.73 -6.06 1.41
N ILE A 246 13.45 -7.35 1.23
CA ILE A 246 12.11 -7.90 1.01
C ILE A 246 11.23 -7.72 2.26
N ILE A 247 11.76 -8.00 3.45
CA ILE A 247 11.06 -7.78 4.74
C ILE A 247 10.63 -6.31 4.86
N VAL A 248 11.57 -5.39 4.70
CA VAL A 248 11.27 -3.93 4.76
C VAL A 248 10.25 -3.55 3.70
N THR A 249 10.36 -4.10 2.50
CA THR A 249 9.42 -3.83 1.39
C THR A 249 7.99 -4.27 1.75
N PHE A 250 7.81 -5.46 2.30
CA PHE A 250 6.48 -5.93 2.71
C PHE A 250 5.87 -5.02 3.78
N ILE A 251 6.67 -4.62 4.78
CA ILE A 251 6.20 -3.74 5.85
C ILE A 251 5.76 -2.38 5.30
N VAL A 252 6.65 -1.69 4.58
CA VAL A 252 6.36 -0.33 4.09
C VAL A 252 5.22 -0.34 3.08
N ALA A 253 5.23 -1.28 2.13
CA ALA A 253 4.20 -1.35 1.10
C ALA A 253 2.82 -1.72 1.68
N GLY A 254 2.75 -2.63 2.65
CA GLY A 254 1.48 -3.08 3.22
C GLY A 254 0.90 -2.15 4.27
N ARG A 255 1.75 -1.46 5.06
CA ARG A 255 1.31 -0.58 6.12
C ARG A 255 0.72 0.73 5.60
N ASP A 256 1.54 1.57 4.98
CA ASP A 256 1.20 2.98 4.75
C ASP A 256 0.16 3.17 3.64
N THR A 257 0.22 2.36 2.59
CA THR A 257 -0.71 2.47 1.47
C THR A 257 -2.13 2.02 1.85
N THR A 258 -2.23 0.90 2.57
CA THR A 258 -3.53 0.37 3.02
C THR A 258 -4.13 1.26 4.11
N ALA A 259 -3.31 1.76 5.06
CA ALA A 259 -3.76 2.71 6.07
C ALA A 259 -4.32 4.00 5.45
N ALA A 260 -3.65 4.55 4.43
CA ALA A 260 -4.14 5.72 3.70
C ALA A 260 -5.48 5.41 3.00
N CYS A 261 -5.58 4.28 2.31
CA CYS A 261 -6.83 3.84 1.67
C CYS A 261 -7.98 3.79 2.69
N ILE A 262 -7.79 3.10 3.81
CA ILE A 262 -8.79 2.97 4.90
C ILE A 262 -9.17 4.34 5.45
N THR A 263 -8.19 5.20 5.73
CA THR A 263 -8.41 6.55 6.27
C THR A 263 -9.30 7.38 5.34
N TYR A 264 -9.00 7.38 4.04
CA TYR A 264 -9.80 8.13 3.07
C TYR A 264 -11.17 7.51 2.80
N CYS A 265 -11.33 6.19 2.92
CA CYS A 265 -12.65 5.55 2.94
C CYS A 265 -13.49 6.08 4.10
N PHE A 266 -12.97 6.07 5.33
CA PHE A 266 -13.66 6.59 6.50
C PHE A 266 -14.00 8.08 6.38
N TYR A 267 -13.07 8.88 5.87
CA TYR A 267 -13.29 10.29 5.59
C TYR A 267 -14.47 10.51 4.64
N ALA A 268 -14.49 9.77 3.53
CA ALA A 268 -15.56 9.86 2.56
C ALA A 268 -16.90 9.37 3.13
N ILE A 269 -16.91 8.24 3.85
CA ILE A 269 -18.11 7.67 4.47
C ILE A 269 -18.68 8.62 5.54
N ALA A 270 -17.85 9.24 6.37
CA ALA A 270 -18.30 10.17 7.41
C ALA A 270 -18.96 11.43 6.83
N ARG A 271 -18.57 11.84 5.61
CA ARG A 271 -19.15 12.98 4.88
C ARG A 271 -20.39 12.63 4.06
N HIS A 272 -20.67 11.33 3.85
CA HIS A 272 -21.79 10.83 3.03
C HIS A 272 -22.63 9.82 3.83
N PRO A 273 -23.52 10.29 4.74
CA PRO A 273 -24.31 9.41 5.59
C PRO A 273 -25.14 8.37 4.83
N GLN A 274 -25.61 8.70 3.61
CA GLN A 274 -26.31 7.77 2.75
C GLN A 274 -25.44 6.58 2.32
N VAL A 275 -24.15 6.81 2.09
CA VAL A 275 -23.18 5.74 1.76
C VAL A 275 -22.98 4.83 2.99
N GLN A 276 -22.81 5.40 4.18
CA GLN A 276 -22.72 4.64 5.42
C GLN A 276 -23.96 3.75 5.63
N LYS A 277 -25.17 4.31 5.42
CA LYS A 277 -26.40 3.56 5.53
C LYS A 277 -26.45 2.36 4.59
N ARG A 278 -26.12 2.55 3.32
CA ARG A 278 -26.12 1.46 2.31
C ARG A 278 -25.10 0.36 2.62
N ILE A 279 -23.90 0.70 3.15
CA ILE A 279 -22.94 -0.31 3.59
C ILE A 279 -23.53 -1.16 4.72
N VAL A 280 -24.21 -0.53 5.69
CA VAL A 280 -24.83 -1.25 6.80
C VAL A 280 -25.98 -2.13 6.32
N GLU A 281 -26.81 -1.67 5.38
CA GLU A 281 -27.87 -2.47 4.76
C GLU A 281 -27.28 -3.70 4.03
N GLU A 282 -26.15 -3.56 3.34
CA GLU A 282 -25.44 -4.67 2.72
C GLU A 282 -24.94 -5.67 3.78
N LEU A 283 -24.35 -5.19 4.88
CA LEU A 283 -23.90 -6.02 6.01
C LEU A 283 -25.06 -6.80 6.67
N GLU A 284 -26.19 -6.14 6.89
CA GLU A 284 -27.37 -6.79 7.47
C GLU A 284 -28.00 -7.85 6.55
N SER A 285 -27.93 -7.62 5.24
CA SER A 285 -28.42 -8.59 4.26
C SER A 285 -27.57 -9.88 4.28
N LEU A 286 -26.25 -9.76 4.45
CA LEU A 286 -25.35 -10.90 4.58
C LEU A 286 -25.60 -11.71 5.86
N LYS A 287 -25.87 -11.03 7.00
CA LYS A 287 -26.21 -11.72 8.25
C LYS A 287 -27.47 -12.58 8.13
N ARG A 288 -28.47 -12.11 7.40
CA ARG A 288 -29.72 -12.85 7.20
C ARG A 288 -29.56 -14.09 6.34
N SER A 289 -28.55 -14.13 5.51
CA SER A 289 -28.23 -15.26 4.61
C SER A 289 -27.27 -16.29 5.23
N THR A 290 -26.68 -15.99 6.40
CA THR A 290 -25.71 -16.84 7.08
C THR A 290 -26.33 -17.42 8.35
N ASP A 291 -26.04 -18.68 8.68
CA ASP A 291 -26.53 -19.30 9.93
C ASP A 291 -26.18 -18.43 11.14
N SER A 292 -27.14 -18.26 12.04
CA SER A 292 -27.12 -17.32 13.19
C SER A 292 -25.96 -17.48 14.17
N ASN A 293 -25.15 -18.55 14.05
CA ASN A 293 -24.00 -18.83 14.91
C ASN A 293 -22.63 -18.61 14.25
N SER A 294 -22.56 -18.16 12.99
CA SER A 294 -21.30 -17.89 12.32
C SER A 294 -20.97 -16.39 12.35
N THR A 295 -19.69 -16.06 12.48
CA THR A 295 -19.25 -14.66 12.36
C THR A 295 -19.62 -14.11 10.98
N PRO A 296 -20.23 -12.93 10.87
CA PRO A 296 -20.64 -12.35 9.57
C PRO A 296 -19.45 -11.98 8.66
N PHE A 297 -18.23 -12.02 9.18
CA PHE A 297 -17.01 -11.57 8.51
C PHE A 297 -16.15 -12.76 8.07
N THR A 298 -16.69 -13.63 7.22
CA THR A 298 -15.89 -14.63 6.51
C THR A 298 -15.24 -14.04 5.26
N PHE A 299 -14.20 -14.68 4.75
CA PHE A 299 -13.57 -14.30 3.49
C PHE A 299 -14.59 -14.14 2.36
N GLU A 300 -15.46 -15.13 2.18
CA GLU A 300 -16.45 -15.12 1.09
C GLU A 300 -17.47 -13.98 1.25
N ASN A 301 -17.95 -13.75 2.47
CA ASN A 301 -18.91 -12.70 2.73
C ASN A 301 -18.32 -11.32 2.42
N VAL A 302 -17.15 -11.00 2.98
CA VAL A 302 -16.51 -9.69 2.79
C VAL A 302 -16.04 -9.50 1.34
N LYS A 303 -15.51 -10.56 0.71
CA LYS A 303 -15.16 -10.52 -0.72
C LYS A 303 -16.35 -10.14 -1.59
N ASN A 304 -17.53 -10.69 -1.29
CA ASN A 304 -18.76 -10.52 -2.09
C ASN A 304 -19.54 -9.24 -1.76
N MET A 305 -19.11 -8.40 -0.81
CA MET A 305 -19.70 -7.09 -0.55
C MET A 305 -19.42 -6.14 -1.72
N ARG A 306 -20.39 -6.01 -2.62
CA ARG A 306 -20.24 -5.26 -3.87
C ARG A 306 -20.28 -3.75 -3.66
N TYR A 307 -21.16 -3.28 -2.76
CA TYR A 307 -21.26 -1.87 -2.48
C TYR A 307 -20.05 -1.36 -1.70
N LEU A 308 -19.62 -2.10 -0.70
CA LEU A 308 -18.39 -1.77 0.03
C LEU A 308 -17.15 -1.80 -0.89
N ASP A 309 -17.10 -2.73 -1.84
CA ASP A 309 -16.04 -2.77 -2.86
C ASP A 309 -16.05 -1.49 -3.72
N ALA A 310 -17.23 -1.06 -4.17
CA ALA A 310 -17.40 0.19 -4.90
C ALA A 310 -16.96 1.41 -4.10
N VAL A 311 -17.24 1.45 -2.79
CA VAL A 311 -16.78 2.50 -1.87
C VAL A 311 -15.26 2.57 -1.80
N VAL A 312 -14.59 1.42 -1.66
CA VAL A 312 -13.11 1.36 -1.61
C VAL A 312 -12.50 1.84 -2.93
N HIS A 313 -13.03 1.39 -4.06
CA HIS A 313 -12.54 1.81 -5.38
C HIS A 313 -12.78 3.30 -5.65
N GLU A 314 -13.92 3.85 -5.21
CA GLU A 314 -14.20 5.27 -5.35
C GLU A 314 -13.30 6.14 -4.46
N ALA A 315 -13.01 5.68 -3.25
CA ALA A 315 -12.03 6.32 -2.39
C ALA A 315 -10.62 6.29 -3.01
N LEU A 316 -10.18 5.16 -3.56
CA LEU A 316 -8.91 5.03 -4.28
C LEU A 316 -8.84 5.90 -5.54
N ARG A 317 -9.97 6.12 -6.21
CA ARG A 317 -10.04 7.00 -7.38
C ARG A 317 -9.76 8.45 -6.98
N LEU A 318 -10.45 8.93 -5.94
CA LEU A 318 -10.31 10.32 -5.50
C LEU A 318 -9.07 10.54 -4.62
N TYR A 319 -8.68 9.56 -3.82
CA TYR A 319 -7.62 9.68 -2.83
C TYR A 319 -6.61 8.52 -2.96
N PRO A 320 -5.94 8.36 -4.11
CA PRO A 320 -4.97 7.28 -4.29
C PRO A 320 -3.80 7.46 -3.32
N PRO A 321 -3.43 6.40 -2.55
CA PRO A 321 -2.30 6.46 -1.61
C PRO A 321 -0.99 6.91 -2.25
N VAL A 322 -0.75 6.53 -3.52
CA VAL A 322 0.38 6.99 -4.34
C VAL A 322 -0.15 7.91 -5.43
N PRO A 323 -0.24 9.24 -5.16
CA PRO A 323 -0.97 10.17 -6.03
C PRO A 323 -0.21 10.55 -7.31
N TYR A 324 1.07 10.24 -7.42
CA TYR A 324 1.88 10.45 -8.61
C TYR A 324 2.96 9.38 -8.75
N ASN A 325 3.41 9.17 -9.97
CA ASN A 325 4.46 8.23 -10.32
C ASN A 325 5.44 8.85 -11.31
N LEU A 326 6.70 8.45 -11.19
CA LEU A 326 7.81 8.99 -11.97
C LEU A 326 8.43 7.91 -12.85
N LYS A 327 8.72 8.28 -14.09
CA LYS A 327 9.54 7.54 -15.04
C LYS A 327 10.58 8.46 -15.66
N CYS A 328 11.61 7.88 -16.25
CA CYS A 328 12.63 8.60 -17.01
C CYS A 328 12.85 7.85 -18.31
N ALA A 329 12.85 8.57 -19.42
CA ALA A 329 13.13 8.00 -20.72
C ALA A 329 14.63 7.66 -20.85
N VAL A 330 14.96 6.47 -21.31
CA VAL A 330 16.36 6.04 -21.56
C VAL A 330 16.84 6.53 -22.90
N LYS A 331 15.94 6.58 -23.89
CA LYS A 331 16.21 7.03 -25.27
C LYS A 331 15.10 7.96 -25.71
N ASP A 332 15.38 8.75 -26.76
CA ASP A 332 14.35 9.55 -27.43
C ASP A 332 13.17 8.66 -27.86
N ASP A 333 11.97 9.18 -27.71
CA ASP A 333 10.72 8.48 -28.03
C ASP A 333 9.62 9.48 -28.42
N TYR A 334 8.53 8.95 -28.98
CA TYR A 334 7.28 9.67 -29.18
C TYR A 334 6.15 8.96 -28.48
N LEU A 335 5.34 9.70 -27.72
CA LEU A 335 4.12 9.18 -27.12
C LEU A 335 3.04 8.98 -28.21
N PRO A 336 1.97 8.20 -27.92
CA PRO A 336 0.86 8.01 -28.84
C PRO A 336 0.15 9.29 -29.30
N ASP A 337 0.27 10.38 -28.55
CA ASP A 337 -0.26 11.71 -28.90
C ASP A 337 0.74 12.58 -29.69
N ASP A 338 1.80 11.97 -30.25
CA ASP A 338 2.91 12.62 -30.98
C ASP A 338 3.80 13.54 -30.12
N THR A 339 3.66 13.53 -28.79
CA THR A 339 4.55 14.28 -27.90
C THR A 339 5.95 13.69 -27.93
N PHE A 340 6.95 14.50 -28.32
CA PHE A 340 8.36 14.10 -28.29
C PHE A 340 8.91 14.05 -26.87
N VAL A 341 9.55 12.95 -26.53
CA VAL A 341 10.18 12.70 -25.21
C VAL A 341 11.68 12.52 -25.41
N PRO A 342 12.51 13.51 -25.09
CA PRO A 342 13.96 13.37 -25.14
C PRO A 342 14.50 12.36 -24.12
N ALA A 343 15.61 11.72 -24.45
CA ALA A 343 16.35 10.86 -23.52
C ALA A 343 16.71 11.63 -22.23
N GLY A 344 16.54 10.99 -21.08
CA GLY A 344 16.84 11.58 -19.78
C GLY A 344 15.72 12.45 -19.19
N VAL A 345 14.67 12.73 -19.95
CA VAL A 345 13.52 13.52 -19.45
C VAL A 345 12.66 12.68 -18.52
N GLU A 346 12.24 13.29 -17.41
CA GLU A 346 11.30 12.68 -16.48
C GLU A 346 9.87 12.81 -16.98
N ILE A 347 9.09 11.75 -16.82
CA ILE A 347 7.65 11.71 -17.10
C ILE A 347 6.91 11.45 -15.79
N VAL A 348 5.86 12.24 -15.59
CA VAL A 348 4.98 12.13 -14.45
C VAL A 348 3.59 11.73 -14.91
N TYR A 349 3.04 10.64 -14.38
CA TYR A 349 1.61 10.38 -14.45
C TYR A 349 1.01 10.34 -13.06
N SER A 350 -0.22 10.83 -12.93
CA SER A 350 -0.84 11.05 -11.64
C SER A 350 -2.18 10.34 -11.51
N PRO A 351 -2.24 9.24 -10.72
CA PRO A 351 -3.53 8.64 -10.36
C PRO A 351 -4.52 9.64 -9.78
N TRP A 352 -4.04 10.65 -9.04
CA TRP A 352 -4.86 11.72 -8.49
C TRP A 352 -5.56 12.56 -9.57
N TYR A 353 -4.84 12.99 -10.60
CA TYR A 353 -5.43 13.76 -11.70
C TYR A 353 -6.26 12.87 -12.61
N MET A 354 -5.79 11.67 -12.92
CA MET A 354 -6.52 10.73 -13.77
C MET A 354 -7.83 10.29 -13.12
N GLY A 355 -7.86 10.11 -11.80
CA GLY A 355 -9.09 9.85 -11.06
C GLY A 355 -10.10 10.99 -11.06
N ARG A 356 -9.72 12.19 -11.51
CA ARG A 356 -10.56 13.41 -11.62
C ARG A 356 -10.76 13.88 -13.06
N ASN A 357 -10.29 13.11 -14.01
CA ASN A 357 -10.40 13.47 -15.43
C ASN A 357 -11.79 13.13 -15.97
N SER A 358 -12.52 14.16 -16.44
CA SER A 358 -13.87 14.00 -17.02
C SER A 358 -13.89 13.14 -18.28
N ALA A 359 -12.80 13.12 -19.05
CA ALA A 359 -12.69 12.24 -20.22
C ALA A 359 -12.72 10.74 -19.86
N ILE A 360 -12.34 10.39 -18.61
CA ILE A 360 -12.37 9.02 -18.12
C ILE A 360 -13.65 8.75 -17.29
N TRP A 361 -14.06 9.72 -16.46
CA TRP A 361 -15.08 9.52 -15.41
C TRP A 361 -16.41 10.23 -15.65
N GLY A 362 -16.58 10.91 -16.81
CA GLY A 362 -17.82 11.59 -17.18
C GLY A 362 -17.99 12.96 -16.49
N ASP A 363 -19.25 13.37 -16.31
CA ASP A 363 -19.60 14.75 -15.94
C ASP A 363 -19.39 15.07 -14.45
N ASP A 364 -19.32 14.07 -13.58
CA ASP A 364 -19.18 14.20 -12.12
C ASP A 364 -17.86 13.66 -11.57
N PRO A 365 -16.67 13.99 -12.14
CA PRO A 365 -15.40 13.35 -11.79
C PRO A 365 -14.89 13.72 -10.40
N LEU A 366 -15.43 14.77 -9.77
CA LEU A 366 -15.04 15.24 -8.44
C LEU A 366 -15.95 14.70 -7.32
N GLU A 367 -17.10 14.16 -7.67
CA GLU A 367 -18.05 13.64 -6.69
C GLU A 367 -17.64 12.25 -6.19
N PHE A 368 -17.86 12.03 -4.90
CA PHE A 368 -17.73 10.70 -4.29
C PHE A 368 -19.04 9.94 -4.51
N ARG A 369 -19.07 9.11 -5.54
CA ARG A 369 -20.27 8.35 -5.98
C ARG A 369 -19.90 6.87 -6.19
N PRO A 370 -19.98 6.04 -5.16
CA PRO A 370 -19.67 4.62 -5.27
C PRO A 370 -20.51 3.87 -6.30
N GLU A 371 -21.75 4.33 -6.53
CA GLU A 371 -22.68 3.78 -7.52
C GLU A 371 -22.10 3.72 -8.93
N ARG A 372 -21.19 4.63 -9.24
CA ARG A 372 -20.44 4.67 -10.51
C ARG A 372 -19.86 3.30 -10.86
N TRP A 373 -19.25 2.62 -9.87
CA TRP A 373 -18.61 1.30 -10.05
C TRP A 373 -19.60 0.16 -10.28
N LEU A 374 -20.85 0.33 -9.85
CA LEU A 374 -21.93 -0.64 -10.06
C LEU A 374 -22.64 -0.44 -11.41
N GLU A 375 -22.58 0.76 -11.94
CA GLU A 375 -23.23 1.17 -13.19
C GLU A 375 -22.33 0.93 -14.42
N LEU A 376 -21.03 0.72 -14.22
CA LEU A 376 -20.08 0.50 -15.31
C LEU A 376 -20.42 -0.76 -16.10
N THR A 377 -20.59 -0.62 -17.41
CA THR A 377 -20.71 -1.74 -18.35
C THR A 377 -19.38 -2.44 -18.57
N LYS A 378 -18.27 -1.69 -18.43
CA LYS A 378 -16.90 -2.17 -18.50
C LYS A 378 -16.07 -1.49 -17.40
N HIS A 379 -15.38 -2.26 -16.60
CA HIS A 379 -14.44 -1.71 -15.63
C HIS A 379 -13.29 -0.98 -16.33
N PRO A 380 -12.80 0.15 -15.76
CA PRO A 380 -11.65 0.87 -16.31
C PRO A 380 -10.43 -0.05 -16.31
N SER A 381 -9.62 0.09 -17.35
CA SER A 381 -8.33 -0.57 -17.43
C SER A 381 -7.38 -0.03 -16.34
N ALA A 382 -6.32 -0.77 -16.04
CA ALA A 382 -5.31 -0.28 -15.11
C ALA A 382 -4.58 0.98 -15.61
N TYR A 383 -4.71 1.32 -16.88
CA TYR A 383 -4.14 2.54 -17.45
C TYR A 383 -5.09 3.74 -17.32
N GLU A 384 -6.38 3.53 -17.22
CA GLU A 384 -7.41 4.54 -16.92
C GLU A 384 -7.52 4.79 -15.41
N PHE A 385 -7.28 3.74 -14.60
CA PHE A 385 -7.30 3.77 -13.13
C PHE A 385 -6.01 3.20 -12.54
N PRO A 386 -4.88 3.92 -12.62
CA PRO A 386 -3.56 3.42 -12.22
C PRO A 386 -3.27 3.55 -10.71
N ALA A 387 -4.29 3.47 -9.83
CA ALA A 387 -4.11 3.53 -8.38
C ALA A 387 -3.19 2.41 -7.85
N PHE A 388 -3.17 1.25 -8.53
CA PHE A 388 -2.31 0.11 -8.23
C PHE A 388 -1.18 -0.09 -9.27
N GLN A 389 -0.80 0.94 -10.00
CA GLN A 389 0.10 0.82 -11.15
C GLN A 389 -0.53 0.02 -12.30
N ALA A 390 0.25 -0.26 -13.34
CA ALA A 390 -0.21 -1.06 -14.47
C ALA A 390 0.95 -1.86 -15.10
N GLY A 391 0.59 -2.76 -16.03
CA GLY A 391 1.56 -3.59 -16.76
C GLY A 391 2.36 -4.50 -15.83
N PRO A 392 3.62 -4.83 -16.19
CA PRO A 392 4.48 -5.69 -15.39
C PRO A 392 4.80 -5.15 -13.97
N ARG A 393 4.51 -3.88 -13.72
CA ARG A 393 4.68 -3.21 -12.43
C ARG A 393 3.39 -3.13 -11.58
N LEU A 394 2.29 -3.76 -12.02
CA LEU A 394 1.03 -3.83 -11.26
C LEU A 394 1.27 -4.28 -9.82
N CYS A 395 0.59 -3.66 -8.87
CA CYS A 395 0.72 -3.99 -7.45
C CYS A 395 0.38 -5.46 -7.19
N LEU A 396 1.28 -6.18 -6.53
CA LEU A 396 1.04 -7.59 -6.17
C LEU A 396 0.03 -7.73 -5.03
N GLY A 397 0.02 -6.76 -4.12
CA GLY A 397 -0.87 -6.75 -2.96
C GLY A 397 -2.25 -6.15 -3.22
N MET A 398 -2.64 -5.83 -4.46
CA MET A 398 -3.89 -5.14 -4.77
C MET A 398 -5.12 -5.82 -4.13
N ASN A 399 -5.31 -7.09 -4.41
CA ASN A 399 -6.46 -7.84 -3.88
C ASN A 399 -6.42 -7.97 -2.36
N MET A 400 -5.23 -8.13 -1.77
CA MET A 400 -5.03 -8.18 -0.33
C MET A 400 -5.38 -6.84 0.34
N ALA A 401 -4.89 -5.73 -0.20
CA ALA A 401 -5.13 -4.40 0.35
C ALA A 401 -6.61 -4.00 0.30
N VAL A 402 -7.30 -4.28 -0.82
CA VAL A 402 -8.76 -4.04 -0.93
C VAL A 402 -9.52 -4.89 0.09
N LEU A 403 -9.16 -6.15 0.24
CA LEU A 403 -9.81 -7.05 1.17
C LEU A 403 -9.55 -6.64 2.63
N GLU A 404 -8.33 -6.29 2.99
CA GLU A 404 -7.94 -5.77 4.31
C GLU A 404 -8.73 -4.50 4.65
N ALA A 405 -8.82 -3.57 3.72
CA ALA A 405 -9.63 -2.36 3.88
C ALA A 405 -11.11 -2.69 4.10
N LYS A 406 -11.69 -3.58 3.29
CA LYS A 406 -13.09 -4.00 3.45
C LYS A 406 -13.35 -4.63 4.81
N PHE A 407 -12.42 -5.44 5.34
CA PHE A 407 -12.56 -6.04 6.67
C PHE A 407 -12.62 -4.99 7.78
N PHE A 408 -11.70 -4.06 7.79
CA PHE A 408 -11.68 -3.03 8.82
C PHE A 408 -12.88 -2.09 8.73
N LEU A 409 -13.29 -1.70 7.52
CA LEU A 409 -14.48 -0.90 7.28
C LEU A 409 -15.76 -1.64 7.72
N ALA A 410 -15.93 -2.90 7.32
CA ALA A 410 -17.09 -3.71 7.67
C ALA A 410 -17.21 -3.91 9.18
N THR A 411 -16.11 -4.30 9.85
CA THR A 411 -16.07 -4.51 11.30
C THR A 411 -16.41 -3.22 12.05
N THR A 412 -15.84 -2.09 11.61
CA THR A 412 -16.10 -0.79 12.26
C THR A 412 -17.55 -0.35 12.08
N LEU A 413 -18.05 -0.36 10.83
CA LEU A 413 -19.39 0.14 10.51
C LEU A 413 -20.52 -0.77 11.02
N HIS A 414 -20.21 -2.03 11.23
CA HIS A 414 -21.13 -2.95 11.90
C HIS A 414 -21.36 -2.56 13.37
N ARG A 415 -20.30 -2.12 14.06
CA ARG A 415 -20.36 -1.80 15.50
C ARG A 415 -20.74 -0.36 15.75
N TYR A 416 -20.27 0.56 14.94
CA TYR A 416 -20.35 1.99 15.19
C TYR A 416 -21.02 2.74 14.04
N HIS A 417 -21.78 3.75 14.40
CA HIS A 417 -22.11 4.87 13.54
C HIS A 417 -20.98 5.88 13.65
N ILE A 418 -20.45 6.36 12.52
CA ILE A 418 -19.32 7.28 12.48
C ILE A 418 -19.75 8.65 11.96
N THR A 419 -19.22 9.70 12.56
CA THR A 419 -19.34 11.09 12.09
C THR A 419 -18.01 11.82 12.31
N ILE A 420 -17.82 12.93 11.62
CA ILE A 420 -16.69 13.83 11.93
C ILE A 420 -16.83 14.28 13.39
N ALA A 421 -15.74 14.27 14.15
CA ALA A 421 -15.75 14.63 15.55
C ALA A 421 -16.26 16.07 15.77
N PRO A 422 -17.01 16.35 16.84
CA PRO A 422 -17.51 17.71 17.12
C PRO A 422 -16.38 18.73 17.19
N GLY A 423 -16.59 19.87 16.57
CA GLY A 423 -15.61 20.97 16.51
C GLY A 423 -14.54 20.82 15.41
N GLU A 424 -14.53 19.70 14.70
CA GLU A 424 -13.60 19.45 13.59
C GLU A 424 -14.18 19.93 12.25
N THR A 425 -13.28 20.34 11.36
CA THR A 425 -13.65 20.78 10.00
C THR A 425 -14.05 19.59 9.14
N GLN A 426 -15.08 19.78 8.30
CA GLN A 426 -15.52 18.80 7.31
C GLN A 426 -14.50 18.57 6.20
N GLU A 427 -13.72 19.59 5.86
CA GLU A 427 -12.67 19.50 4.85
C GLU A 427 -11.32 19.31 5.52
N ARG A 428 -10.56 18.33 5.02
CA ARG A 428 -9.22 18.01 5.49
C ARG A 428 -8.19 18.29 4.40
N GLY A 429 -7.08 18.88 4.82
CA GLY A 429 -5.88 18.96 4.01
C GLY A 429 -5.19 17.61 3.88
N TYR A 430 -4.15 17.58 3.08
CA TYR A 430 -3.29 16.41 2.97
C TYR A 430 -1.82 16.84 2.87
N VAL A 431 -0.96 16.00 3.40
CA VAL A 431 0.49 16.11 3.29
C VAL A 431 0.99 14.97 2.41
N LEU A 432 1.81 15.32 1.43
CA LEU A 432 2.46 14.34 0.60
C LEU A 432 3.77 13.91 1.28
N LYS A 433 3.78 12.68 1.75
CA LYS A 433 4.97 11.95 2.18
C LYS A 433 5.35 10.94 1.10
N SER A 434 5.76 9.73 1.46
CA SER A 434 5.83 8.60 0.51
C SER A 434 4.45 8.18 0.01
N THR A 435 3.43 8.44 0.84
CA THR A 435 1.99 8.25 0.57
C THR A 435 1.22 9.53 0.89
N LEU A 436 -0.02 9.58 0.44
CA LEU A 436 -0.96 10.67 0.76
C LEU A 436 -1.42 10.51 2.21
N VAL A 437 -1.03 11.43 3.08
CA VAL A 437 -1.38 11.43 4.51
C VAL A 437 -2.33 12.57 4.79
N MET A 438 -3.37 12.35 5.58
CA MET A 438 -4.32 13.40 5.96
C MET A 438 -3.69 14.33 6.99
N GLU A 439 -3.75 15.63 6.74
CA GLU A 439 -3.19 16.64 7.63
C GLU A 439 -4.00 16.69 8.93
N GLY A 440 -3.30 16.60 10.08
CA GLY A 440 -3.93 16.63 11.38
C GLY A 440 -4.71 15.36 11.76
N GLY A 441 -4.55 14.28 11.00
CA GLY A 441 -5.27 13.02 11.26
C GLY A 441 -6.74 13.04 10.85
N LEU A 442 -7.50 12.03 11.25
CA LEU A 442 -8.94 11.90 11.01
C LEU A 442 -9.70 11.67 12.32
N PRO A 443 -9.96 12.73 13.10
CA PRO A 443 -10.80 12.62 14.30
C PRO A 443 -12.25 12.30 13.92
N LEU A 444 -12.72 11.12 14.31
CA LEU A 444 -14.11 10.71 14.13
C LEU A 444 -14.76 10.42 15.49
N GLN A 445 -16.03 10.73 15.59
CA GLN A 445 -16.87 10.27 16.67
C GLN A 445 -17.45 8.89 16.31
N MET A 446 -17.25 7.96 17.23
CA MET A 446 -17.72 6.58 17.15
C MET A 446 -18.88 6.41 18.12
N THR A 447 -20.09 6.13 17.60
CA THR A 447 -21.29 5.89 18.41
C THR A 447 -21.72 4.43 18.22
N PRO A 448 -21.78 3.61 19.30
CA PRO A 448 -22.22 2.23 19.20
C PRO A 448 -23.61 2.11 18.59
N ARG A 449 -23.82 1.12 17.73
CA ARG A 449 -25.15 0.81 17.20
C ARG A 449 -25.94 0.01 18.22
N ALA A 450 -27.25 0.23 18.30
CA ALA A 450 -28.16 -0.30 19.32
C ALA A 450 -28.12 -1.84 19.53
N GLN A 451 -27.65 -2.60 18.53
CA GLN A 451 -27.48 -4.06 18.64
C GLN A 451 -26.22 -4.48 19.43
N HIS A 452 -25.31 -3.55 19.73
CA HIS A 452 -24.05 -3.80 20.44
C HIS A 452 -23.97 -3.10 21.81
N SER A 453 -24.98 -2.35 22.21
CA SER A 453 -25.02 -1.63 23.50
C SER A 453 -25.37 -2.52 24.71
N LEU A 454 -25.56 -3.82 24.56
CA LEU A 454 -26.11 -4.72 25.59
C LEU A 454 -25.21 -5.92 25.96
N SER A 455 -23.91 -5.86 25.76
CA SER A 455 -22.97 -6.87 26.27
C SER A 455 -21.70 -6.21 26.80
N ALA A 456 -21.79 -5.59 27.96
CA ALA A 456 -20.68 -5.27 28.84
C ALA A 456 -20.83 -6.07 30.11
#